data_ba82018ea7ad855fd233bc1d1749deac
#
_entry.id   ba82018ea7ad855fd233bc1d1749deac
#
_cell.length_a   1.000
_cell.length_b   1.000
_cell.length_c   1.000
_cell.angle_alpha   90.00
_cell.angle_beta   90.00
_cell.angle_gamma   90.00
#
_symmetry.space_group_name_H-M   'P 1'
#
loop_
_entity.id
_entity.type
_entity.pdbx_description
1 polymer ?
#
loop_
_entity_poly.entity_id
_entity_poly.type
_entity_poly.pdbx_seq_one_letter_code
_entity_poly.pdbx_strand_id
1 'polypeptide(L)'
;MNDKLLSALSMARRAGKLKIGLEASKDAARSGAPAVVITRDTSERTQRSLRECCTDRTEVRYIQETQQDIADKFGWKFGVAAVTDINFAELVRRSAEMPGEGLE
;
A
#
# COMPACT_ATOMS: atom_id res chain seq x y z
N MET A 1 -4.85 11.64 9.79
CA MET A 1 -4.16 11.10 8.60
C MET A 1 -2.70 10.84 8.93
N ASN A 2 -2.16 9.75 8.45
CA ASN A 2 -0.79 9.37 8.78
C ASN A 2 0.19 9.92 7.72
N ASP A 3 0.77 11.07 8.02
CA ASP A 3 1.67 11.73 7.07
C ASP A 3 2.96 10.95 6.82
N LYS A 4 3.44 10.20 7.82
CA LYS A 4 4.62 9.37 7.62
C LYS A 4 4.37 8.27 6.59
N LEU A 5 3.21 7.62 6.69
CA LEU A 5 2.83 6.59 5.73
C LEU A 5 2.70 7.18 4.34
N LEU A 6 2.01 8.30 4.21
CA LEU A 6 1.81 8.92 2.91
C LEU A 6 3.13 9.40 2.33
N SER A 7 4.04 9.90 3.15
CA SER A 7 5.38 10.30 2.69
C SER A 7 6.16 9.08 2.19
N ALA A 8 6.08 7.95 2.89
CA ALA A 8 6.76 6.72 2.48
C ALA A 8 6.25 6.26 1.12
N LEU A 9 4.94 6.29 0.92
CA LEU A 9 4.33 5.90 -0.37
C LEU A 9 4.77 6.84 -1.49
N SER A 10 4.83 8.14 -1.20
CA SER A 10 5.27 9.13 -2.18
C SER A 10 6.72 8.89 -2.58
N MET A 11 7.58 8.61 -1.61
CA MET A 11 8.98 8.33 -1.88
C MET A 11 9.13 7.07 -2.72
N ALA A 12 8.37 6.03 -2.40
CA ALA A 12 8.42 4.77 -3.16
C ALA A 12 8.00 5.01 -4.61
N ARG A 13 6.95 5.84 -4.79
CA ARG A 13 6.48 6.15 -6.13
C ARG A 13 7.55 6.88 -6.95
N ARG A 14 8.18 7.88 -6.35
CA ARG A 14 9.22 8.66 -7.05
C ARG A 14 10.42 7.80 -7.39
N ALA A 15 10.69 6.79 -6.59
CA ALA A 15 11.80 5.87 -6.83
C ALA A 15 11.44 4.78 -7.85
N GLY A 16 10.22 4.76 -8.35
CA GLY A 16 9.76 3.71 -9.27
C GLY A 16 9.49 2.38 -8.59
N LYS A 17 9.27 2.40 -7.29
CA LYS A 17 9.08 1.18 -6.49
C LYS A 17 7.64 0.99 -6.01
N LEU A 18 6.70 1.74 -6.59
CA LEU A 18 5.29 1.62 -6.24
C LEU A 18 4.48 1.35 -7.51
N LYS A 19 3.75 0.24 -7.53
CA LYS A 19 2.86 -0.10 -8.63
C LYS A 19 1.44 0.20 -8.18
N ILE A 20 0.74 1.02 -8.94
CA ILE A 20 -0.54 1.59 -8.54
C ILE A 20 -1.67 0.95 -9.34
N GLY A 21 -2.76 0.60 -8.66
CA GLY A 21 -3.93 0.02 -9.28
C GLY A 21 -3.94 -1.48 -9.19
N LEU A 22 -5.12 -2.07 -9.46
CA LEU A 22 -5.32 -3.49 -9.21
C LEU A 22 -4.46 -4.38 -10.09
N GLU A 23 -4.46 -4.12 -11.40
CA GLU A 23 -3.74 -5.02 -12.31
C GLU A 23 -2.23 -4.96 -12.09
N ALA A 24 -1.68 -3.76 -11.94
CA ALA A 24 -0.25 -3.62 -11.68
C ALA A 24 0.13 -4.24 -10.34
N SER A 25 -0.73 -4.07 -9.33
CA SER A 25 -0.48 -4.65 -8.01
C SER A 25 -0.53 -6.16 -8.05
N LYS A 26 -1.47 -6.73 -8.79
CA LYS A 26 -1.56 -8.19 -8.92
C LYS A 26 -0.32 -8.76 -9.61
N ASP A 27 0.13 -8.12 -10.66
CA ASP A 27 1.34 -8.56 -11.37
C ASP A 27 2.55 -8.52 -10.44
N ALA A 28 2.70 -7.43 -9.68
CA ALA A 28 3.79 -7.30 -8.73
C ALA A 28 3.71 -8.36 -7.64
N ALA A 29 2.51 -8.62 -7.13
CA ALA A 29 2.31 -9.62 -6.08
C ALA A 29 2.69 -11.00 -6.58
N ARG A 30 2.28 -11.37 -7.80
CA ARG A 30 2.66 -12.65 -8.38
C ARG A 30 4.16 -12.80 -8.51
N SER A 31 4.86 -11.69 -8.73
CA SER A 31 6.32 -11.69 -8.84
C SER A 31 7.00 -11.64 -7.48
N GLY A 32 6.25 -11.69 -6.40
CA GLY A 32 6.82 -11.75 -5.05
C GLY A 32 7.10 -10.40 -4.43
N ALA A 33 6.35 -9.35 -4.80
CA ALA A 33 6.52 -8.04 -4.17
C ALA A 33 6.45 -8.17 -2.65
N PRO A 34 7.28 -7.45 -1.90
CA PRO A 34 7.32 -7.61 -0.44
C PRO A 34 6.09 -7.08 0.28
N ALA A 35 5.32 -6.19 -0.33
CA ALA A 35 4.12 -5.67 0.33
C ALA A 35 3.11 -5.15 -0.66
N VAL A 36 1.85 -5.22 -0.28
CA VAL A 36 0.77 -4.52 -0.97
C VAL A 36 0.02 -3.69 0.07
N VAL A 37 -0.54 -2.57 -0.37
CA VAL A 37 -1.24 -1.62 0.48
C VAL A 37 -2.68 -1.50 -0.01
N ILE A 38 -3.62 -1.59 0.92
CA ILE A 38 -5.06 -1.55 0.60
C ILE A 38 -5.70 -0.45 1.42
N THR A 39 -6.38 0.50 0.77
CA THR A 39 -7.06 1.57 1.48
C THR A 39 -8.30 1.03 2.19
N ARG A 40 -8.74 1.78 3.20
CA ARG A 40 -9.86 1.38 4.05
C ARG A 40 -11.15 1.18 3.27
N ASP A 41 -11.37 1.97 2.24
CA ASP A 41 -12.62 1.96 1.47
C ASP A 41 -12.55 1.15 0.17
N THR A 42 -11.52 0.35 -0.01
CA THR A 42 -11.43 -0.55 -1.16
C THR A 42 -12.47 -1.67 -1.02
N SER A 43 -13.18 -1.97 -2.11
CA SER A 43 -14.23 -2.98 -2.07
C SER A 43 -13.67 -4.36 -1.71
N GLU A 44 -14.51 -5.17 -1.09
CA GLU A 44 -14.13 -6.53 -0.72
C GLU A 44 -13.71 -7.35 -1.94
N ARG A 45 -14.39 -7.15 -3.05
CA ARG A 45 -14.08 -7.86 -4.29
C ARG A 45 -12.65 -7.55 -4.76
N THR A 46 -12.29 -6.26 -4.74
CA THR A 46 -10.94 -5.85 -5.14
C THR A 46 -9.90 -6.38 -4.17
N GLN A 47 -10.18 -6.32 -2.88
CA GLN A 47 -9.26 -6.84 -1.87
C GLN A 47 -8.99 -8.33 -2.09
N ARG A 48 -10.06 -9.10 -2.31
CA ARG A 48 -9.93 -10.54 -2.52
C ARG A 48 -9.12 -10.84 -3.77
N SER A 49 -9.41 -10.13 -4.85
CA SER A 49 -8.71 -10.33 -6.12
C SER A 49 -7.20 -10.14 -5.94
N LEU A 50 -6.81 -9.11 -5.20
CA LEU A 50 -5.40 -8.86 -4.94
C LEU A 50 -4.79 -9.91 -4.02
N ARG A 51 -5.49 -10.25 -2.93
CA ARG A 51 -4.96 -11.24 -1.97
C ARG A 51 -4.69 -12.58 -2.63
N GLU A 52 -5.52 -12.97 -3.58
CA GLU A 52 -5.35 -14.25 -4.28
C GLU A 52 -4.07 -14.31 -5.11
N CYS A 53 -3.50 -13.16 -5.44
CA CYS A 53 -2.26 -13.08 -6.20
C CYS A 53 -1.04 -13.00 -5.31
N CYS A 54 -1.22 -12.77 -4.02
CA CYS A 54 -0.11 -12.60 -3.08
C CYS A 54 0.51 -13.95 -2.73
N THR A 55 1.84 -13.94 -2.59
CA THR A 55 2.59 -15.12 -2.17
C THR A 55 2.91 -15.01 -0.68
N ASP A 56 3.58 -16.02 -0.14
CA ASP A 56 4.03 -16.02 1.25
C ASP A 56 4.99 -14.86 1.53
N ARG A 57 5.60 -14.31 0.50
CA ARG A 57 6.56 -13.22 0.63
C ARG A 57 5.90 -11.85 0.69
N THR A 58 4.62 -11.78 0.35
CA THR A 58 3.92 -10.50 0.23
C THR A 58 3.12 -10.22 1.49
N GLU A 59 3.46 -9.14 2.19
CA GLU A 59 2.67 -8.66 3.30
C GLU A 59 1.51 -7.83 2.80
N VAL A 60 0.32 -8.08 3.35
CA VAL A 60 -0.86 -7.30 3.01
C VAL A 60 -1.06 -6.27 4.12
N ARG A 61 -0.98 -4.99 3.77
CA ARG A 61 -1.13 -3.90 4.72
C ARG A 61 -2.42 -3.13 4.46
N TYR A 62 -3.33 -3.19 5.41
CA TYR A 62 -4.57 -2.41 5.37
C TYR A 62 -4.28 -1.08 6.06
N ILE A 63 -4.53 0.02 5.37
CA ILE A 63 -4.25 1.35 5.93
C ILE A 63 -5.55 2.05 6.29
N GLN A 64 -5.46 3.03 7.18
CA GLN A 64 -6.63 3.80 7.63
C GLN A 64 -7.09 4.81 6.59
N GLU A 65 -6.18 5.19 5.71
CA GLU A 65 -6.46 6.19 4.69
C GLU A 65 -7.45 5.67 3.67
N THR A 66 -8.29 6.57 3.15
CA THR A 66 -9.22 6.27 2.07
C THR A 66 -8.60 6.65 0.74
N GLN A 67 -9.28 6.26 -0.35
CA GLN A 67 -8.86 6.68 -1.68
C GLN A 67 -8.87 8.20 -1.80
N GLN A 68 -9.84 8.85 -1.15
CA GLN A 68 -9.92 10.31 -1.19
C GLN A 68 -8.75 10.95 -0.42
N ASP A 69 -8.34 10.35 0.72
CA ASP A 69 -7.18 10.84 1.45
C ASP A 69 -5.93 10.80 0.57
N ILE A 70 -5.76 9.71 -0.19
CA ILE A 70 -4.64 9.58 -1.12
C ILE A 70 -4.71 10.66 -2.19
N ALA A 71 -5.90 10.87 -2.77
CA ALA A 71 -6.08 11.88 -3.81
C ALA A 71 -5.78 13.28 -3.30
N ASP A 72 -6.21 13.57 -2.07
CA ASP A 72 -5.99 14.90 -1.47
C ASP A 72 -4.50 15.16 -1.25
N LYS A 73 -3.77 14.13 -0.85
CA LYS A 73 -2.34 14.29 -0.54
C LYS A 73 -1.48 14.34 -1.80
N PHE A 74 -1.78 13.49 -2.77
CA PHE A 74 -0.89 13.29 -3.93
C PHE A 74 -1.40 13.88 -5.23
N GLY A 75 -2.68 14.18 -5.32
CA GLY A 75 -3.29 14.61 -6.57
C GLY A 75 -3.63 13.44 -7.50
N TRP A 76 -3.42 12.22 -7.06
CA TRP A 76 -3.80 10.99 -7.78
C TRP A 76 -4.32 9.98 -6.76
N LYS A 77 -5.05 8.99 -7.24
CA LYS A 77 -5.84 8.14 -6.36
C LYS A 77 -5.52 6.66 -6.60
N PHE A 78 -5.51 5.87 -5.52
CA PHE A 78 -5.50 4.42 -5.64
C PHE A 78 -6.30 3.79 -4.50
N GLY A 79 -6.83 2.59 -4.76
CA GLY A 79 -7.39 1.75 -3.71
C GLY A 79 -6.40 0.70 -3.26
N VAL A 80 -5.59 0.21 -4.20
CA VAL A 80 -4.55 -0.77 -3.90
C VAL A 80 -3.27 -0.37 -4.62
N ALA A 81 -2.13 -0.74 -4.03
CA ALA A 81 -0.82 -0.50 -4.61
C ALA A 81 0.14 -1.56 -4.09
N ALA A 82 1.20 -1.84 -4.86
CA ALA A 82 2.23 -2.78 -4.44
C ALA A 82 3.56 -2.06 -4.31
N VAL A 83 4.29 -2.38 -3.25
CA VAL A 83 5.63 -1.85 -3.02
C VAL A 83 6.60 -2.94 -3.43
N THR A 84 7.46 -2.65 -4.41
CA THR A 84 8.30 -3.66 -5.03
C THR A 84 9.72 -3.72 -4.47
N ASP A 85 10.07 -2.86 -3.52
CA ASP A 85 11.39 -2.80 -2.92
C ASP A 85 11.27 -3.06 -1.42
N ILE A 86 12.11 -3.96 -0.91
CA ILE A 86 12.02 -4.38 0.50
C ILE A 86 12.27 -3.22 1.47
N ASN A 87 13.15 -2.29 1.11
CA ASN A 87 13.43 -1.17 2.00
C ASN A 87 12.24 -0.23 2.13
N PHE A 88 11.54 0.04 1.02
CA PHE A 88 10.34 0.86 1.07
C PHE A 88 9.19 0.10 1.72
N ALA A 89 9.11 -1.22 1.52
CA ALA A 89 8.10 -2.03 2.18
C ALA A 89 8.26 -1.97 3.69
N GLU A 90 9.50 -2.02 4.16
CA GLU A 90 9.79 -1.92 5.60
C GLU A 90 9.40 -0.55 6.13
N LEU A 91 9.71 0.50 5.38
CA LEU A 91 9.35 1.86 5.77
C LEU A 91 7.84 2.03 5.87
N VAL A 92 7.11 1.48 4.89
CA VAL A 92 5.65 1.53 4.89
C VAL A 92 5.09 0.77 6.09
N ARG A 93 5.64 -0.41 6.37
CA ARG A 93 5.19 -1.23 7.49
C ARG A 93 5.33 -0.46 8.81
N ARG A 94 6.50 0.12 9.03
CA ARG A 94 6.75 0.86 10.27
C ARG A 94 5.86 2.10 10.38
N SER A 95 5.65 2.79 9.25
CA SER A 95 4.82 3.98 9.24
C SER A 95 3.35 3.64 9.51
N ALA A 96 2.87 2.53 8.97
CA ALA A 96 1.49 2.10 9.13
C ALA A 96 1.20 1.66 10.57
N GLU A 97 2.21 1.15 11.26
CA GLU A 97 2.05 0.65 12.64
C GLU A 97 2.15 1.75 13.68
N MET A 98 2.60 2.89 13.26
CA MET A 98 2.87 3.97 14.20
C MET A 98 1.64 4.48 14.95
N PRO A 99 0.67 4.26 14.88
CA PRO A 99 -0.44 4.82 15.52
C PRO A 99 -0.82 4.59 16.83
N GLY A 100 -0.51 4.50 16.72
CA GLY A 100 -0.91 4.33 17.43
C GLY A 100 -1.09 4.35 18.23
N GLU A 101 -0.37 4.45 17.91
CA GLU A 101 -0.39 4.55 18.45
C GLU A 101 -0.97 4.39 19.11
N GLY A 102 -0.92 4.47 19.10
CA GLY A 102 -1.37 4.46 19.71
C GLY A 102 -1.89 4.27 20.42
N LEU A 103 -1.69 4.16 20.51
CA LEU A 103 -2.15 4.11 21.16
C LEU A 103 -2.58 3.95 21.89
N GLU A 104 -2.57 3.94 21.99
CA GLU A 104 -2.84 4.07 22.70
C GLU A 104 -3.11 4.02 23.04
#